data_39e97cc1c0b292d4bf08e5e4191625de
#
_entry.id   39e97cc1c0b292d4bf08e5e4191625de
#
_cell.length_a   1.000
_cell.length_b   1.000
_cell.length_c   1.000
_cell.angle_alpha   90.00
_cell.angle_beta   90.00
_cell.angle_gamma   90.00
#
_symmetry.space_group_name_H-M   'P 1'
#
loop_
_entity.id
_entity.type
_entity.pdbx_description
1 polymer ?
#
loop_
_entity_poly.entity_id
_entity_poly.type
_entity_poly.pdbx_seq_one_letter_code
_entity_poly.pdbx_strand_id
1 'polypeptide(L)'
;MKMIFETPATVWQEAFPLGNGRIGALMFGDGGAETLCLNEDTLWSGYPGDARTGMGYEDIKKAEGYAKEGNYLQAAQVLNRAQETAEDVEMYEPFGTIRLRFDGERKITDYHRELDLETATAR
;
A
#
# COMPACT_ATOMS: atom_id res chain seq x y z
N MET A 1 2.89 -19.71 -9.67
CA MET A 1 4.14 -19.22 -9.00
C MET A 1 3.90 -19.16 -7.51
N LYS A 2 4.85 -19.66 -6.70
CA LYS A 2 4.71 -19.74 -5.25
C LYS A 2 5.84 -19.00 -4.55
N MET A 3 5.51 -18.33 -3.44
CA MET A 3 6.47 -17.79 -2.48
C MET A 3 6.43 -18.66 -1.24
N ILE A 4 7.59 -19.11 -0.77
CA ILE A 4 7.68 -20.03 0.38
C ILE A 4 8.69 -19.45 1.38
N PHE A 5 8.32 -19.44 2.65
CA PHE A 5 9.18 -19.05 3.77
C PHE A 5 9.11 -20.08 4.89
N GLU A 6 10.21 -20.26 5.57
CA GLU A 6 10.37 -21.26 6.66
C GLU A 6 10.20 -20.65 8.06
N THR A 7 9.88 -19.36 8.12
CA THR A 7 9.66 -18.64 9.38
C THR A 7 8.44 -17.76 9.31
N PRO A 8 7.72 -17.51 10.43
CA PRO A 8 6.68 -16.49 10.50
C PRO A 8 7.23 -15.10 10.14
N ALA A 9 6.36 -14.21 9.68
CA ALA A 9 6.70 -12.80 9.51
C ALA A 9 6.82 -12.12 10.88
N THR A 10 7.85 -11.29 11.04
CA THR A 10 8.08 -10.48 12.24
C THR A 10 7.74 -9.02 12.02
N VAL A 11 7.78 -8.58 10.77
CA VAL A 11 7.44 -7.22 10.31
C VAL A 11 6.45 -7.30 9.16
N TRP A 12 5.69 -6.24 8.94
CA TRP A 12 4.62 -6.23 7.95
C TRP A 12 5.11 -6.45 6.50
N GLN A 13 6.35 -6.06 6.19
CA GLN A 13 6.97 -6.26 4.87
C GLN A 13 7.21 -7.73 4.52
N GLU A 14 7.26 -8.60 5.52
CA GLU A 14 7.44 -10.03 5.35
C GLU A 14 6.11 -10.78 5.28
N ALA A 15 5.01 -10.14 5.71
CA ALA A 15 3.69 -10.76 5.72
C ALA A 15 3.16 -11.00 4.30
N PHE A 16 2.35 -12.04 4.13
CA PHE A 16 1.74 -12.32 2.83
C PHE A 16 0.55 -11.42 2.56
N PRO A 17 0.54 -10.72 1.42
CA PRO A 17 -0.60 -9.92 1.01
C PRO A 17 -1.71 -10.81 0.44
N LEU A 18 -2.91 -10.60 0.93
CA LEU A 18 -4.17 -11.16 0.43
C LEU A 18 -5.14 -10.02 0.15
N GLY A 19 -6.02 -10.19 -0.82
CA GLY A 19 -7.01 -9.16 -1.10
C GLY A 19 -7.95 -9.51 -2.25
N ASN A 20 -9.02 -8.73 -2.35
CA ASN A 20 -10.05 -8.88 -3.38
C ASN A 20 -10.26 -7.59 -4.20
N GLY A 21 -9.31 -6.64 -4.13
CA GLY A 21 -9.40 -5.33 -4.78
C GLY A 21 -10.08 -4.25 -3.94
N ARG A 22 -10.80 -4.60 -2.86
CA ARG A 22 -11.40 -3.66 -1.93
C ARG A 22 -10.83 -3.79 -0.52
N ILE A 23 -10.81 -5.01 0.02
CA ILE A 23 -10.24 -5.31 1.32
C ILE A 23 -8.92 -6.03 1.09
N GLY A 24 -7.87 -5.55 1.73
CA GLY A 24 -6.56 -6.18 1.82
C GLY A 24 -6.29 -6.72 3.21
N ALA A 25 -5.46 -7.76 3.29
CA ALA A 25 -4.97 -8.30 4.54
C ALA A 25 -3.48 -8.66 4.40
N LEU A 26 -2.72 -8.46 5.45
CA LEU A 26 -1.39 -8.99 5.59
C LEU A 26 -1.41 -10.11 6.62
N MET A 27 -1.07 -11.33 6.18
CA MET A 27 -1.03 -12.54 7.02
C MET A 27 0.41 -12.82 7.46
N PHE A 28 0.62 -12.88 8.77
CA PHE A 28 1.94 -13.09 9.37
C PHE A 28 2.36 -14.55 9.42
N GLY A 29 1.41 -15.46 9.56
CA GLY A 29 1.68 -16.89 9.56
C GLY A 29 2.20 -17.41 10.91
N ASP A 30 1.83 -16.80 12.03
CA ASP A 30 2.17 -17.34 13.36
C ASP A 30 1.28 -18.53 13.70
N GLY A 31 1.90 -19.70 13.89
CA GLY A 31 1.16 -20.93 14.20
C GLY A 31 0.53 -20.96 15.59
N GLY A 32 0.93 -20.09 16.50
CA GLY A 32 0.36 -19.96 17.85
C GLY A 32 -0.72 -18.91 17.96
N ALA A 33 -0.55 -17.80 17.24
CA ALA A 33 -1.49 -16.68 17.25
C ALA A 33 -1.40 -15.89 15.93
N GLU A 34 -2.31 -16.12 15.02
CA GLU A 34 -2.30 -15.42 13.72
C GLU A 34 -2.66 -13.95 13.87
N THR A 35 -1.93 -13.11 13.16
CA THR A 35 -2.19 -11.67 13.05
C THR A 35 -2.54 -11.33 11.61
N LEU A 36 -3.67 -10.66 11.41
CA LEU A 36 -4.12 -10.13 10.13
C LEU A 36 -4.22 -8.61 10.24
N CYS A 37 -3.33 -7.88 9.58
CA CYS A 37 -3.46 -6.43 9.44
C CYS A 37 -4.36 -6.15 8.24
N LEU A 38 -5.47 -5.48 8.49
CA LEU A 38 -6.51 -5.23 7.49
C LEU A 38 -6.43 -3.83 6.92
N ASN A 39 -6.86 -3.72 5.69
CA ASN A 39 -6.93 -2.50 4.92
C ASN A 39 -8.22 -2.45 4.09
N GLU A 40 -8.80 -1.28 3.90
CA GLU A 40 -9.96 -1.06 3.04
C GLU A 40 -9.70 0.20 2.21
N ASP A 41 -9.86 0.12 0.88
CA ASP A 41 -9.36 1.12 -0.08
C ASP A 41 -10.04 2.49 0.00
N THR A 42 -11.23 2.56 0.58
CA THR A 42 -11.99 3.82 0.71
C THR A 42 -11.93 4.44 2.11
N LEU A 43 -11.17 3.87 3.03
CA LEU A 43 -11.10 4.36 4.41
C LEU A 43 -10.12 5.54 4.52
N TRP A 44 -10.68 6.74 4.46
CA TRP A 44 -9.98 8.01 4.57
C TRP A 44 -10.61 8.88 5.66
N SER A 45 -9.82 9.75 6.30
CA SER A 45 -10.28 10.62 7.39
C SER A 45 -11.23 11.74 6.93
N GLY A 46 -11.27 12.06 5.64
CA GLY A 46 -12.04 13.15 5.07
C GLY A 46 -12.95 12.75 3.93
N TYR A 47 -13.51 13.76 3.28
CA TYR A 47 -14.35 13.58 2.09
C TYR A 47 -13.47 13.50 0.83
N PRO A 48 -13.99 12.85 -0.25
CA PRO A 48 -13.38 12.96 -1.55
C PRO A 48 -13.33 14.42 -1.98
N GLY A 49 -12.14 15.02 -1.94
CA GLY A 49 -11.90 16.38 -2.40
C GLY A 49 -11.65 16.45 -3.90
N ASP A 50 -11.67 17.63 -4.46
CA ASP A 50 -11.22 17.87 -5.83
C ASP A 50 -9.69 18.02 -5.86
N ALA A 51 -8.99 16.90 -6.00
CA ALA A 51 -7.53 16.87 -6.11
C ALA A 51 -7.00 17.37 -7.46
N ARG A 52 -7.86 17.94 -8.32
CA ARG A 52 -7.40 18.52 -9.58
C ARG A 52 -6.53 19.73 -9.29
N THR A 53 -5.29 19.63 -9.73
CA THR A 53 -4.37 20.78 -9.74
C THR A 53 -4.86 21.80 -10.75
N GLY A 54 -4.61 23.08 -10.52
CA GLY A 54 -4.83 24.11 -11.53
C GLY A 54 -3.94 23.97 -12.78
N MET A 55 -3.16 22.85 -12.86
CA MET A 55 -2.22 22.56 -13.94
C MET A 55 -2.95 22.19 -15.23
N GLY A 56 -2.72 22.97 -16.27
CA GLY A 56 -3.23 22.70 -17.62
C GLY A 56 -2.14 22.19 -18.56
N TYR A 57 -2.55 21.86 -19.77
CA TYR A 57 -1.65 21.42 -20.84
C TYR A 57 -0.53 22.43 -21.12
N GLU A 58 -0.85 23.73 -21.08
CA GLU A 58 0.11 24.82 -21.36
C GLU A 58 1.22 24.88 -20.31
N ASP A 59 0.92 24.60 -19.02
CA ASP A 59 1.94 24.56 -17.97
C ASP A 59 2.91 23.41 -18.19
N ILE A 60 2.39 22.24 -18.59
CA ILE A 60 3.21 21.08 -18.92
C ILE A 60 4.12 21.40 -20.12
N LYS A 61 3.59 22.02 -21.17
CA LYS A 61 4.36 22.41 -22.36
C LYS A 61 5.45 23.44 -22.04
N LYS A 62 5.12 24.39 -21.18
CA LYS A 62 6.09 25.38 -20.70
C LYS A 62 7.22 24.75 -19.91
N ALA A 63 6.88 23.84 -18.98
CA ALA A 63 7.89 23.10 -18.21
C ALA A 63 8.75 22.21 -19.11
N GLU A 64 8.16 21.53 -20.09
CA GLU A 64 8.88 20.75 -21.11
C GLU A 64 9.87 21.62 -21.92
N GLY A 65 9.46 22.83 -22.30
CA GLY A 65 10.31 23.79 -22.99
C GLY A 65 11.55 24.14 -22.17
N TYR A 66 11.36 24.51 -20.91
CA TYR A 66 12.46 24.80 -19.99
C TYR A 66 13.39 23.59 -19.79
N ALA A 67 12.83 22.41 -19.65
CA ALA A 67 13.63 21.18 -19.48
C ALA A 67 14.49 20.88 -20.71
N LYS A 68 13.98 21.08 -21.93
CA LYS A 68 14.74 20.92 -23.19
C LYS A 68 15.90 21.90 -23.32
N GLU A 69 15.78 23.08 -22.75
CA GLU A 69 16.83 24.11 -22.69
C GLU A 69 17.84 23.87 -21.55
N GLY A 70 17.63 22.82 -20.71
CA GLY A 70 18.44 22.56 -19.53
C GLY A 70 18.09 23.42 -18.32
N ASN A 71 17.02 24.20 -18.39
CA ASN A 71 16.56 25.09 -17.33
C ASN A 71 15.64 24.34 -16.34
N TYR A 72 16.17 23.32 -15.67
CA TYR A 72 15.39 22.43 -14.80
C TYR A 72 14.74 23.14 -13.58
N LEU A 73 15.39 24.19 -13.07
CA LEU A 73 14.84 24.96 -11.99
C LEU A 73 13.53 25.68 -12.40
N GLN A 74 13.52 26.30 -13.57
CA GLN A 74 12.32 26.98 -14.10
C GLN A 74 11.23 25.97 -14.44
N ALA A 75 11.58 24.80 -14.97
CA ALA A 75 10.63 23.72 -15.21
C ALA A 75 9.97 23.28 -13.90
N ALA A 76 10.76 23.05 -12.84
CA ALA A 76 10.25 22.67 -11.53
C ALA A 76 9.36 23.76 -10.91
N GLN A 77 9.73 25.03 -11.04
CA GLN A 77 8.92 26.16 -10.53
C GLN A 77 7.54 26.24 -11.19
N VAL A 78 7.45 26.01 -12.50
CA VAL A 78 6.14 25.98 -13.19
C VAL A 78 5.27 24.86 -12.65
N LEU A 79 5.82 23.64 -12.49
CA LEU A 79 5.08 22.48 -12.00
C LEU A 79 4.67 22.65 -10.52
N ASN A 80 5.56 23.10 -9.66
CA ASN A 80 5.26 23.30 -8.25
C ASN A 80 4.16 24.35 -8.05
N ARG A 81 4.24 25.49 -8.74
CA ARG A 81 3.22 26.52 -8.65
C ARG A 81 1.83 26.04 -9.07
N ALA A 82 1.77 25.16 -10.07
CA ALA A 82 0.51 24.58 -10.49
C ALA A 82 -0.02 23.55 -9.47
N GLN A 83 0.84 22.90 -8.69
CA GLN A 83 0.47 22.00 -7.61
C GLN A 83 0.03 22.69 -6.34
N GLU A 84 0.50 23.91 -6.06
CA GLU A 84 0.12 24.70 -4.88
C GLU A 84 -1.39 25.02 -4.81
N THR A 85 -2.12 24.85 -5.90
CA THR A 85 -3.57 25.04 -5.97
C THR A 85 -4.37 23.77 -5.68
N ALA A 86 -3.71 22.62 -5.52
CA ALA A 86 -4.39 21.39 -5.15
C ALA A 86 -4.78 21.41 -3.67
N GLU A 87 -5.99 20.99 -3.36
CA GLU A 87 -6.39 20.70 -1.99
C GLU A 87 -5.61 19.49 -1.48
N ASP A 88 -5.16 19.54 -0.24
CA ASP A 88 -4.52 18.40 0.40
C ASP A 88 -5.53 17.26 0.53
N VAL A 89 -5.12 16.07 0.12
CA VAL A 89 -5.90 14.86 0.36
C VAL A 89 -5.78 14.48 1.84
N GLU A 90 -6.91 14.13 2.44
CA GLU A 90 -6.98 13.62 3.79
C GLU A 90 -6.17 12.32 3.95
N MET A 91 -5.93 11.94 5.20
CA MET A 91 -5.09 10.78 5.50
C MET A 91 -5.84 9.47 5.23
N TYR A 92 -5.11 8.53 4.63
CA TYR A 92 -5.55 7.14 4.55
C TYR A 92 -5.44 6.48 5.92
N GLU A 93 -6.47 5.75 6.34
CA GLU A 93 -6.54 5.14 7.66
C GLU A 93 -6.43 3.61 7.61
N PRO A 94 -5.71 2.99 8.56
CA PRO A 94 -5.70 1.53 8.69
C PRO A 94 -7.07 1.05 9.17
N PHE A 95 -7.59 -0.02 8.54
CA PHE A 95 -8.88 -0.58 8.91
C PHE A 95 -8.86 -1.28 10.27
N GLY A 96 -7.75 -1.93 10.60
CA GLY A 96 -7.59 -2.57 11.90
C GLY A 96 -6.74 -3.84 11.86
N THR A 97 -6.67 -4.52 13.01
CA THR A 97 -5.92 -5.76 13.15
C THR A 97 -6.79 -6.82 13.81
N ILE A 98 -6.87 -7.99 13.18
CA ILE A 98 -7.48 -9.19 13.77
C ILE A 98 -6.36 -10.04 14.37
N ARG A 99 -6.53 -10.46 15.61
CA ARG A 99 -5.67 -11.46 16.26
C ARG A 99 -6.46 -12.71 16.56
N LEU A 100 -6.03 -13.82 15.99
CA LEU A 100 -6.60 -15.14 16.23
C LEU A 100 -5.69 -15.89 17.20
N ARG A 101 -6.21 -16.29 18.34
CA ARG A 101 -5.51 -17.16 19.28
C ARG A 101 -6.09 -18.57 19.16
N PHE A 102 -5.20 -19.52 19.09
CA PHE A 102 -5.57 -20.93 19.06
C PHE A 102 -5.42 -21.52 20.46
N ASP A 103 -6.50 -22.07 21.01
CA ASP A 103 -6.46 -22.70 22.31
C ASP A 103 -5.66 -24.01 22.29
N GLY A 104 -4.95 -24.28 23.40
CA GLY A 104 -4.13 -25.47 23.60
C GLY A 104 -2.68 -25.33 23.17
N GLU A 105 -1.83 -26.20 23.72
CA GLU A 105 -0.43 -26.28 23.34
C GLU A 105 -0.30 -26.94 21.96
N ARG A 106 0.22 -26.19 20.99
CA ARG A 106 0.52 -26.67 19.65
C ARG A 106 2.03 -26.87 19.52
N LYS A 107 2.45 -28.09 19.22
CA LYS A 107 3.82 -28.36 18.85
C LYS A 107 3.95 -28.25 17.33
N ILE A 108 4.66 -27.21 16.89
CA ILE A 108 4.97 -27.00 15.48
C ILE A 108 6.28 -27.72 15.19
N THR A 109 6.27 -28.68 14.26
CA THR A 109 7.47 -29.50 13.94
C THR A 109 8.07 -29.17 12.59
N ASP A 110 7.25 -28.84 11.59
CA ASP A 110 7.69 -28.52 10.23
C ASP A 110 6.95 -27.27 9.78
N TYR A 111 7.55 -26.12 10.03
CA TYR A 111 6.93 -24.85 9.69
C TYR A 111 7.33 -24.42 8.28
N HIS A 112 6.33 -24.11 7.47
CA HIS A 112 6.49 -23.28 6.29
C HIS A 112 5.18 -22.50 6.05
N ARG A 113 5.30 -21.36 5.43
CA ARG A 113 4.17 -20.60 4.89
C ARG A 113 4.35 -20.41 3.39
N GLU A 114 3.26 -20.51 2.67
CA GLU A 114 3.21 -20.47 1.22
C GLU A 114 2.17 -19.44 0.75
N LEU A 115 2.53 -18.62 -0.23
CA LEU A 115 1.58 -17.83 -1.02
C LEU A 115 1.60 -18.35 -2.45
N ASP A 116 0.49 -18.93 -2.88
CA ASP A 116 0.28 -19.37 -4.26
C ASP A 116 -0.44 -18.27 -5.05
N LEU A 117 0.29 -17.65 -5.99
CA LEU A 117 -0.23 -16.53 -6.79
C LEU A 117 -1.22 -16.98 -7.88
N GLU A 118 -1.25 -18.26 -8.25
CA GLU A 118 -2.20 -18.77 -9.24
C GLU A 118 -3.59 -19.00 -8.64
N THR A 119 -3.62 -19.41 -7.38
CA THR A 119 -4.88 -19.68 -6.65
C THR A 119 -5.25 -18.57 -5.68
N ALA A 120 -4.40 -17.54 -5.54
CA ALA A 120 -4.53 -16.45 -4.56
C ALA A 120 -4.74 -16.99 -3.13
N THR A 121 -3.97 -18.01 -2.75
CA THR A 121 -4.14 -18.71 -1.48
C THR A 121 -2.86 -18.61 -0.65
N ALA A 122 -3.00 -18.17 0.61
CA ALA A 122 -1.96 -18.25 1.61
C ALA A 122 -2.22 -19.40 2.59
N ARG A 123 -1.16 -20.10 2.97
CA ARG A 123 -1.19 -21.25 3.89
C ARG A 123 -0.07 -21.12 4.90
#